data_7ed1dc073f11a6f2bc1e917956fef3af
#
_entry.id   7ed1dc073f11a6f2bc1e917956fef3af
#
_cell.length_a   1.000
_cell.length_b   1.000
_cell.length_c   1.000
_cell.angle_alpha   90.00
_cell.angle_beta   90.00
_cell.angle_gamma   90.00
#
_symmetry.space_group_name_H-M   'P 1'
#
loop_
_entity.id
_entity.type
_entity.pdbx_description
1 polymer ?
#
loop_
_entity_poly.entity_id
_entity_poly.type
_entity_poly.pdbx_seq_one_letter_code
_entity_poly.pdbx_strand_id
1 'polypeptide(L)'
;LRVKVATIDEWLSGDIREDVVGALEQGAAKEQSGTANDDYLIVAISSEGTVRNGAGDSIKMELMKILKGEYNAPHTSIWWYKLDSIDEVGDPAMWLKANPNLEKTVTYETYQLDVEKAEHNPSERNDILAKRFGIPMEGYTYYFTYEETLPQRKKRDYWGMPCALGADLSQGDDFCASTFMFPLADGSFGIKVRAYITER
;
A
#
# COMPACT_ATOMS: atom_id res chain seq x y z
N LEU A 1 21.09 -10.14 -22.15
CA LEU A 1 21.27 -8.68 -22.00
C LEU A 1 22.13 -8.44 -20.76
N ARG A 2 23.30 -7.83 -20.94
CA ARG A 2 24.23 -7.58 -19.81
C ARG A 2 23.82 -6.25 -19.15
N VAL A 3 23.17 -6.33 -17.99
CA VAL A 3 22.80 -5.12 -17.23
C VAL A 3 23.95 -4.79 -16.29
N LYS A 4 24.64 -3.66 -16.52
CA LYS A 4 25.67 -3.15 -15.61
C LYS A 4 25.13 -2.13 -14.63
N VAL A 5 24.14 -1.35 -15.04
CA VAL A 5 23.46 -0.36 -14.21
C VAL A 5 21.95 -0.45 -14.49
N ALA A 6 21.17 -0.57 -13.45
CA ALA A 6 19.72 -0.50 -13.52
C ALA A 6 19.20 0.49 -12.47
N THR A 7 18.25 1.33 -12.86
CA THR A 7 17.48 2.16 -11.94
C THR A 7 16.03 1.74 -12.00
N ILE A 8 15.44 1.48 -10.85
CA ILE A 8 14.04 1.10 -10.71
C ILE A 8 13.37 2.19 -9.90
N ASP A 9 12.36 2.83 -10.49
CA ASP A 9 11.57 3.85 -9.81
C ASP A 9 10.25 3.25 -9.33
N GLU A 10 9.76 3.74 -8.19
CA GLU A 10 8.49 3.33 -7.55
C GLU A 10 8.35 1.81 -7.32
N TRP A 11 9.46 1.14 -7.00
CA TRP A 11 9.51 -0.32 -6.89
C TRP A 11 8.73 -0.93 -5.72
N LEU A 12 8.31 -0.13 -4.73
CA LEU A 12 7.49 -0.58 -3.60
C LEU A 12 6.08 0.02 -3.58
N SER A 13 5.77 0.97 -4.46
CA SER A 13 4.55 1.77 -4.39
C SER A 13 3.34 1.16 -5.09
N GLY A 14 3.50 0.09 -5.85
CA GLY A 14 2.44 -0.47 -6.69
C GLY A 14 2.14 -1.93 -6.45
N ASP A 15 1.32 -2.49 -7.32
CA ASP A 15 1.02 -3.92 -7.43
C ASP A 15 2.24 -4.73 -7.92
N ILE A 16 3.35 -4.63 -7.19
CA ILE A 16 4.52 -5.42 -7.52
C ILE A 16 4.20 -6.88 -7.17
N ARG A 17 4.00 -7.68 -8.21
CA ARG A 17 3.72 -9.11 -8.10
C ARG A 17 5.00 -9.94 -8.00
N GLU A 18 6.13 -9.38 -8.41
CA GLU A 18 7.42 -10.08 -8.48
C GLU A 18 8.54 -9.18 -7.95
N ASP A 19 9.56 -9.79 -7.37
CA ASP A 19 10.78 -9.13 -6.97
C ASP A 19 11.65 -8.80 -8.20
N VAL A 20 11.44 -7.63 -8.78
CA VAL A 20 12.18 -7.15 -9.95
C VAL A 20 13.66 -6.94 -9.62
N VAL A 21 13.99 -6.50 -8.41
CA VAL A 21 15.38 -6.30 -7.97
C VAL A 21 16.10 -7.62 -7.93
N GLY A 22 15.53 -8.62 -7.25
CA GLY A 22 16.12 -9.95 -7.18
C GLY A 22 16.24 -10.64 -8.54
N ALA A 23 15.31 -10.40 -9.46
CA ALA A 23 15.40 -10.91 -10.82
C ALA A 23 16.56 -10.27 -11.61
N LEU A 24 16.79 -8.95 -11.45
CA LEU A 24 17.90 -8.24 -12.06
C LEU A 24 19.26 -8.67 -11.46
N GLU A 25 19.33 -8.83 -10.15
CA GLU A 25 20.52 -9.33 -9.45
C GLU A 25 20.88 -10.73 -9.91
N GLN A 26 19.92 -11.64 -10.01
CA GLN A 26 20.13 -12.98 -10.53
C GLN A 26 20.59 -12.97 -12.01
N GLY A 27 20.04 -12.06 -12.82
CA GLY A 27 20.46 -11.87 -14.21
C GLY A 27 21.88 -11.36 -14.31
N ALA A 28 22.26 -10.38 -13.50
CA ALA A 28 23.62 -9.85 -13.43
C ALA A 28 24.61 -10.90 -12.93
N ALA A 29 24.28 -11.67 -11.91
CA ALA A 29 25.11 -12.70 -11.31
C ALA A 29 25.36 -13.90 -12.25
N LYS A 30 24.40 -14.31 -13.06
CA LYS A 30 24.54 -15.46 -13.98
C LYS A 30 25.55 -15.26 -15.10
N GLU A 31 25.82 -14.02 -15.49
CA GLU A 31 26.80 -13.72 -16.53
C GLU A 31 28.25 -13.64 -16.03
N GLN A 32 28.46 -13.79 -14.73
CA GLN A 32 29.76 -13.62 -14.06
C GLN A 32 30.66 -14.87 -14.07
N SER A 33 30.22 -15.96 -14.63
CA SER A 33 31.03 -17.20 -14.66
C SER A 33 32.21 -17.10 -15.63
N GLY A 34 33.20 -16.28 -15.32
CA GLY A 34 34.44 -16.34 -16.08
C GLY A 34 35.38 -15.12 -16.06
N THR A 35 35.03 -13.99 -15.58
CA THR A 35 35.92 -12.80 -15.45
C THR A 35 35.64 -12.00 -14.20
N ALA A 36 36.72 -11.69 -13.46
CA ALA A 36 36.72 -11.08 -12.14
C ALA A 36 36.34 -9.58 -12.13
N ASN A 37 35.37 -9.13 -12.90
CA ASN A 37 34.88 -7.75 -12.86
C ASN A 37 33.37 -7.76 -12.76
N ASP A 38 32.92 -7.87 -11.52
CA ASP A 38 31.52 -8.03 -11.11
C ASP A 38 30.87 -6.69 -10.81
N ASP A 39 31.18 -5.66 -11.62
CA ASP A 39 30.70 -4.31 -11.42
C ASP A 39 29.28 -4.16 -12.00
N TYR A 40 28.28 -4.39 -11.18
CA TYR A 40 26.93 -3.93 -11.48
C TYR A 40 26.40 -3.06 -10.34
N LEU A 41 25.50 -2.14 -10.67
CA LEU A 41 24.81 -1.29 -9.73
C LEU A 41 23.31 -1.34 -10.01
N ILE A 42 22.55 -1.69 -9.00
CA ILE A 42 21.09 -1.58 -9.03
C ILE A 42 20.67 -0.53 -8.02
N VAL A 43 19.99 0.51 -8.49
CA VAL A 43 19.43 1.57 -7.66
C VAL A 43 17.91 1.44 -7.71
N ALA A 44 17.29 1.15 -6.57
CA ALA A 44 15.85 1.10 -6.45
C ALA A 44 15.39 2.25 -5.54
N ILE A 45 14.48 3.07 -6.03
CA ILE A 45 13.88 4.19 -5.31
C ILE A 45 12.36 4.00 -5.27
N SER A 46 11.74 4.39 -4.16
CA SER A 46 10.29 4.29 -4.00
C SER A 46 9.80 5.15 -2.86
N SER A 47 8.58 5.62 -2.97
CA SER A 47 7.79 6.05 -1.83
C SER A 47 7.12 4.87 -1.12
N GLU A 48 6.58 5.09 0.08
CA GLU A 48 5.77 4.08 0.76
C GLU A 48 4.46 3.87 0.00
N GLY A 49 4.13 2.61 -0.26
CA GLY A 49 2.87 2.24 -0.91
C GLY A 49 1.73 2.05 0.09
N THR A 50 0.52 1.96 -0.45
CA THR A 50 -0.70 1.67 0.32
C THR A 50 -1.15 0.21 0.20
N VAL A 51 -0.46 -0.61 -0.57
CA VAL A 51 -0.70 -2.05 -0.67
C VAL A 51 -0.01 -2.76 0.50
N ARG A 52 -0.77 -3.60 1.22
CA ARG A 52 -0.25 -4.38 2.35
C ARG A 52 -0.25 -5.87 2.04
N ASN A 53 0.63 -6.60 2.73
CA ASN A 53 0.80 -8.05 2.60
C ASN A 53 1.26 -8.51 1.20
N GLY A 54 1.84 -7.61 0.42
CA GLY A 54 2.42 -7.88 -0.89
C GLY A 54 3.93 -8.14 -0.85
N ALA A 55 4.52 -8.32 -2.03
CA ALA A 55 5.97 -8.50 -2.19
C ALA A 55 6.77 -7.33 -1.61
N GLY A 56 6.27 -6.08 -1.75
CA GLY A 56 6.91 -4.88 -1.21
C GLY A 56 7.06 -4.91 0.32
N ASP A 57 6.08 -5.41 1.05
CA ASP A 57 6.17 -5.51 2.51
C ASP A 57 7.20 -6.58 2.93
N SER A 58 7.29 -7.70 2.20
CA SER A 58 8.29 -8.73 2.45
C SER A 58 9.72 -8.20 2.23
N ILE A 59 9.92 -7.46 1.15
CA ILE A 59 11.21 -6.81 0.85
C ILE A 59 11.56 -5.79 1.94
N LYS A 60 10.62 -4.95 2.36
CA LYS A 60 10.85 -3.97 3.44
C LYS A 60 11.24 -4.65 4.76
N MET A 61 10.62 -5.77 5.09
CA MET A 61 11.01 -6.55 6.28
C MET A 61 12.46 -7.04 6.19
N GLU A 62 12.88 -7.50 5.02
CA GLU A 62 14.25 -7.95 4.79
C GLU A 62 15.25 -6.80 4.93
N LEU A 63 14.99 -5.65 4.28
CA LEU A 63 15.83 -4.46 4.40
C LEU A 63 15.89 -3.96 5.85
N MET A 64 14.81 -4.05 6.60
CA MET A 64 14.78 -3.67 8.02
C MET A 64 15.69 -4.57 8.87
N LYS A 65 15.78 -5.86 8.59
CA LYS A 65 16.73 -6.76 9.29
C LYS A 65 18.18 -6.36 9.05
N ILE A 66 18.51 -5.96 7.80
CA ILE A 66 19.85 -5.45 7.48
C ILE A 66 20.13 -4.16 8.27
N LEU A 67 19.20 -3.21 8.27
CA LEU A 67 19.34 -1.95 9.03
C LEU A 67 19.49 -2.16 10.54
N LYS A 68 18.84 -3.17 11.09
CA LYS A 68 18.96 -3.56 12.52
C LYS A 68 20.25 -4.33 12.82
N GLY A 69 21.03 -4.68 11.80
CA GLY A 69 22.26 -5.46 11.96
C GLY A 69 22.02 -6.94 12.27
N GLU A 70 20.84 -7.48 11.98
CA GLU A 70 20.53 -8.89 12.17
C GLU A 70 21.36 -9.79 11.24
N TYR A 71 21.76 -9.28 10.09
CA TYR A 71 22.78 -9.87 9.24
C TYR A 71 23.53 -8.83 8.41
N ASN A 72 24.73 -9.19 7.97
CA ASN A 72 25.62 -8.30 7.23
C ASN A 72 25.37 -8.44 5.71
N ALA A 73 25.09 -7.31 5.05
CA ALA A 73 24.92 -7.20 3.61
C ALA A 73 25.86 -6.12 3.04
N PRO A 74 27.19 -6.43 2.89
CA PRO A 74 28.22 -5.41 2.61
C PRO A 74 28.07 -4.74 1.23
N HIS A 75 27.28 -5.31 0.33
CA HIS A 75 27.02 -4.76 -1.01
C HIS A 75 25.67 -4.04 -1.11
N THR A 76 24.95 -3.88 0.00
CA THR A 76 23.64 -3.24 0.05
C THR A 76 23.72 -1.96 0.86
N SER A 77 23.35 -0.82 0.24
CA SER A 77 23.21 0.47 0.89
C SER A 77 21.74 0.84 0.98
N ILE A 78 21.25 1.18 2.17
CA ILE A 78 19.84 1.45 2.43
C ILE A 78 19.69 2.85 3.02
N TRP A 79 18.84 3.65 2.39
CA TRP A 79 18.47 4.99 2.83
C TRP A 79 16.96 5.03 2.99
N TRP A 80 16.49 5.15 4.24
CA TRP A 80 15.07 5.08 4.54
C TRP A 80 14.64 6.29 5.37
N TYR A 81 14.00 7.23 4.70
CA TYR A 81 13.47 8.45 5.29
C TYR A 81 11.99 8.29 5.59
N LYS A 82 11.62 8.30 6.86
CA LYS A 82 10.23 8.14 7.31
C LYS A 82 10.06 8.67 8.73
N LEU A 83 8.82 8.91 9.14
CA LEU A 83 8.49 9.06 10.56
C LEU A 83 8.46 7.68 11.24
N ASP A 84 8.70 7.66 12.54
CA ASP A 84 8.71 6.44 13.33
C ASP A 84 7.30 6.03 13.73
N SER A 85 6.40 7.01 13.93
CA SER A 85 5.03 6.80 14.36
C SER A 85 4.10 7.83 13.71
N ILE A 86 2.82 7.49 13.61
CA ILE A 86 1.78 8.40 13.14
C ILE A 86 1.59 9.60 14.07
N ASP A 87 1.94 9.47 15.35
CA ASP A 87 1.83 10.55 16.33
C ASP A 87 2.80 11.71 16.02
N GLU A 88 3.88 11.45 15.27
CA GLU A 88 4.84 12.45 14.86
C GLU A 88 4.36 13.35 13.70
N VAL A 89 3.26 12.98 13.04
CA VAL A 89 2.71 13.76 11.92
C VAL A 89 2.29 15.16 12.35
N GLY A 90 1.76 15.30 13.54
CA GLY A 90 1.37 16.60 14.12
C GLY A 90 2.54 17.47 14.64
N ASP A 91 3.77 16.95 14.61
CA ASP A 91 4.95 17.69 15.09
C ASP A 91 5.86 18.09 13.91
N PRO A 92 5.86 19.37 13.48
CA PRO A 92 6.70 19.85 12.39
C PRO A 92 8.21 19.59 12.57
N ALA A 93 8.69 19.51 13.81
CA ALA A 93 10.11 19.24 14.08
C ALA A 93 10.53 17.82 13.65
N MET A 94 9.59 16.89 13.59
CA MET A 94 9.84 15.50 13.19
C MET A 94 9.86 15.31 11.67
N TRP A 95 9.29 16.22 10.89
CA TRP A 95 9.13 16.04 9.43
C TRP A 95 10.46 15.93 8.66
N LEU A 96 11.56 16.45 9.22
CA LEU A 96 12.90 16.27 8.66
C LEU A 96 13.34 14.80 8.61
N LYS A 97 12.78 13.91 9.45
CA LYS A 97 13.04 12.47 9.39
C LYS A 97 12.51 11.87 8.08
N ALA A 98 11.35 12.33 7.64
CA ALA A 98 10.72 11.85 6.41
C ALA A 98 11.25 12.57 5.16
N ASN A 99 11.67 13.84 5.29
CA ASN A 99 12.22 14.60 4.18
C ASN A 99 13.39 15.48 4.61
N PRO A 100 14.63 15.02 4.44
CA PRO A 100 15.82 15.82 4.77
C PRO A 100 16.04 17.05 3.87
N ASN A 101 15.25 17.16 2.76
CA ASN A 101 15.25 18.31 1.87
C ASN A 101 14.16 19.34 2.20
N LEU A 102 13.47 19.19 3.32
CA LEU A 102 12.50 20.17 3.81
C LEU A 102 13.17 21.55 3.93
N GLU A 103 12.49 22.60 3.52
CA GLU A 103 12.98 23.99 3.36
C GLU A 103 14.05 24.20 2.27
N LYS A 104 14.35 23.15 1.48
CA LYS A 104 15.24 23.28 0.30
C LYS A 104 14.47 23.06 -1.00
N THR A 105 13.65 22.05 -1.05
CA THR A 105 12.84 21.70 -2.23
C THR A 105 11.34 21.75 -1.96
N VAL A 106 10.93 21.56 -0.71
CA VAL A 106 9.52 21.61 -0.25
C VAL A 106 9.49 22.38 1.05
N THR A 107 8.53 23.29 1.20
CA THR A 107 8.41 24.14 2.39
C THR A 107 7.63 23.48 3.52
N TYR A 108 7.82 23.93 4.76
CA TYR A 108 6.98 23.53 5.90
C TYR A 108 5.50 23.83 5.66
N GLU A 109 5.20 24.95 5.01
CA GLU A 109 3.83 25.34 4.67
C GLU A 109 3.15 24.29 3.79
N THR A 110 3.85 23.74 2.80
CA THR A 110 3.33 22.66 1.95
C THR A 110 2.99 21.41 2.78
N TYR A 111 3.89 21.03 3.70
CA TYR A 111 3.64 19.90 4.59
C TYR A 111 2.48 20.16 5.54
N GLN A 112 2.36 21.36 6.08
CA GLN A 112 1.25 21.75 6.94
C GLN A 112 -0.11 21.62 6.21
N LEU A 113 -0.18 22.10 4.96
CA LEU A 113 -1.37 21.96 4.12
C LEU A 113 -1.71 20.50 3.83
N ASP A 114 -0.72 19.66 3.61
CA ASP A 114 -0.93 18.22 3.40
C ASP A 114 -1.45 17.54 4.69
N VAL A 115 -0.94 17.92 5.87
CA VAL A 115 -1.46 17.46 7.17
C VAL A 115 -2.91 17.86 7.37
N GLU A 116 -3.26 19.13 7.14
CA GLU A 116 -4.62 19.64 7.22
C GLU A 116 -5.57 18.90 6.26
N LYS A 117 -5.13 18.64 5.03
CA LYS A 117 -5.90 17.82 4.08
C LYS A 117 -6.09 16.39 4.60
N ALA A 118 -5.06 15.77 5.16
CA ALA A 118 -5.16 14.43 5.72
C ALA A 118 -6.12 14.33 6.90
N GLU A 119 -6.29 15.42 7.67
CA GLU A 119 -7.25 15.51 8.78
C GLU A 119 -8.68 15.65 8.28
N HIS A 120 -8.91 16.44 7.24
CA HIS A 120 -10.24 16.77 6.75
C HIS A 120 -10.74 15.89 5.60
N ASN A 121 -9.85 15.16 4.93
CA ASN A 121 -10.19 14.33 3.79
C ASN A 121 -9.74 12.87 3.99
N PRO A 122 -10.61 12.00 4.53
CA PRO A 122 -10.28 10.60 4.77
C PRO A 122 -9.84 9.84 3.53
N SER A 123 -10.31 10.24 2.33
CA SER A 123 -9.96 9.56 1.08
C SER A 123 -8.51 9.81 0.65
N GLU A 124 -7.92 10.95 0.99
CA GLU A 124 -6.54 11.31 0.66
C GLU A 124 -5.56 11.01 1.80
N ARG A 125 -6.10 10.83 3.03
CA ARG A 125 -5.29 10.66 4.23
C ARG A 125 -4.23 9.57 4.10
N ASN A 126 -4.63 8.37 3.69
CA ASN A 126 -3.71 7.24 3.62
C ASN A 126 -2.60 7.45 2.58
N ASP A 127 -2.92 8.07 1.46
CA ASP A 127 -1.95 8.40 0.42
C ASP A 127 -0.96 9.47 0.89
N ILE A 128 -1.43 10.51 1.55
CA ILE A 128 -0.57 11.56 2.12
C ILE A 128 0.34 10.98 3.19
N LEU A 129 -0.18 10.21 4.13
CA LEU A 129 0.62 9.60 5.21
C LEU A 129 1.68 8.65 4.67
N ALA A 130 1.35 7.86 3.66
CA ALA A 130 2.30 6.95 3.03
C ALA A 130 3.36 7.71 2.25
N LYS A 131 2.98 8.60 1.34
CA LYS A 131 3.91 9.25 0.41
C LYS A 131 4.75 10.37 1.04
N ARG A 132 4.15 11.18 1.94
CA ARG A 132 4.86 12.30 2.56
C ARG A 132 5.68 11.89 3.78
N PHE A 133 5.15 10.96 4.56
CA PHE A 133 5.72 10.63 5.85
C PHE A 133 6.30 9.21 5.94
N GLY A 134 6.15 8.41 4.88
CA GLY A 134 6.64 7.03 4.84
C GLY A 134 5.97 6.12 5.85
N ILE A 135 4.73 6.44 6.26
CA ILE A 135 3.96 5.65 7.23
C ILE A 135 3.19 4.58 6.46
N PRO A 136 3.40 3.29 6.76
CA PRO A 136 2.66 2.21 6.13
C PRO A 136 1.16 2.34 6.44
N MET A 137 0.35 2.58 5.41
CA MET A 137 -1.10 2.69 5.53
C MET A 137 -1.76 1.57 4.72
N GLU A 138 -2.91 1.09 5.17
CA GLU A 138 -3.72 0.19 4.35
C GLU A 138 -4.47 0.98 3.29
N GLY A 139 -4.23 0.61 2.02
CA GLY A 139 -4.74 1.34 0.85
C GLY A 139 -6.20 1.11 0.49
N TYR A 140 -6.95 0.38 1.30
CA TYR A 140 -8.39 0.26 1.09
C TYR A 140 -9.09 1.53 1.57
N THR A 141 -9.35 2.43 0.64
CA THR A 141 -10.36 3.47 0.85
C THR A 141 -11.72 2.78 0.84
N TYR A 142 -12.19 2.40 2.00
CA TYR A 142 -13.56 1.94 2.12
C TYR A 142 -14.49 3.11 1.81
N TYR A 143 -15.51 2.88 0.98
CA TYR A 143 -16.54 3.89 0.70
C TYR A 143 -17.25 4.31 1.99
N PHE A 144 -17.40 3.37 2.93
CA PHE A 144 -17.90 3.61 4.28
C PHE A 144 -16.87 3.14 5.31
N THR A 145 -16.68 3.90 6.37
CA THR A 145 -15.87 3.47 7.51
C THR A 145 -16.55 2.33 8.28
N TYR A 146 -15.78 1.63 9.12
CA TYR A 146 -16.35 0.59 9.98
C TYR A 146 -17.40 1.16 10.95
N GLU A 147 -17.14 2.34 11.49
CA GLU A 147 -18.03 3.06 12.41
C GLU A 147 -19.37 3.44 11.74
N GLU A 148 -19.34 3.80 10.47
CA GLU A 148 -20.55 4.11 9.69
C GLU A 148 -21.35 2.83 9.36
N THR A 149 -20.68 1.72 9.11
CA THR A 149 -21.33 0.45 8.75
C THR A 149 -21.86 -0.34 9.94
N LEU A 150 -21.21 -0.22 11.12
CA LEU A 150 -21.55 -1.01 12.30
C LEU A 150 -23.01 -0.81 12.77
N PRO A 151 -23.55 0.43 12.88
CA PRO A 151 -24.94 0.65 13.28
C PRO A 151 -25.98 0.09 12.30
N GLN A 152 -25.57 -0.11 11.03
CA GLN A 152 -26.41 -0.63 9.96
C GLN A 152 -26.49 -2.17 9.97
N ARG A 153 -25.58 -2.84 10.67
CA ARG A 153 -25.55 -4.32 10.77
C ARG A 153 -26.62 -4.86 11.70
N LYS A 154 -27.88 -4.72 11.33
CA LYS A 154 -29.02 -5.24 12.10
C LYS A 154 -29.43 -6.61 11.58
N LYS A 155 -29.57 -7.60 12.46
CA LYS A 155 -30.19 -8.88 12.11
C LYS A 155 -31.68 -8.64 11.87
N ARG A 156 -32.14 -8.91 10.65
CA ARG A 156 -33.56 -8.84 10.27
C ARG A 156 -33.90 -10.06 9.41
N ASP A 157 -35.09 -10.59 9.61
CA ASP A 157 -35.64 -11.61 8.75
C ASP A 157 -36.34 -10.92 7.56
N TYR A 158 -35.96 -11.31 6.36
CA TYR A 158 -36.52 -10.80 5.09
C TYR A 158 -37.32 -11.87 4.36
N TRP A 159 -37.60 -13.00 5.02
CA TRP A 159 -38.33 -14.10 4.39
C TRP A 159 -39.73 -13.65 3.93
N GLY A 160 -40.09 -13.94 2.65
CA GLY A 160 -41.37 -13.57 2.07
C GLY A 160 -41.52 -12.10 1.68
N MET A 161 -40.49 -11.27 1.88
CA MET A 161 -40.52 -9.87 1.43
C MET A 161 -40.18 -9.74 -0.06
N PRO A 162 -40.82 -8.85 -0.80
CA PRO A 162 -40.40 -8.51 -2.16
C PRO A 162 -39.00 -7.89 -2.14
N CYS A 163 -38.16 -8.21 -3.11
CA CYS A 163 -36.83 -7.66 -3.23
C CYS A 163 -36.45 -7.40 -4.69
N ALA A 164 -35.52 -6.48 -4.88
CA ALA A 164 -34.75 -6.36 -6.10
C ALA A 164 -33.45 -7.18 -5.97
N LEU A 165 -33.10 -7.91 -7.04
CA LEU A 165 -31.86 -8.68 -7.13
C LEU A 165 -30.90 -8.00 -8.10
N GLY A 166 -29.68 -7.70 -7.63
CA GLY A 166 -28.53 -7.38 -8.46
C GLY A 166 -27.54 -8.54 -8.43
N ALA A 167 -26.95 -8.86 -9.57
CA ALA A 167 -25.90 -9.86 -9.67
C ALA A 167 -24.73 -9.29 -10.47
N ASP A 168 -23.54 -9.47 -9.95
CA ASP A 168 -22.28 -9.20 -10.62
C ASP A 168 -21.56 -10.53 -10.84
N LEU A 169 -21.31 -10.85 -12.10
CA LEU A 169 -20.70 -12.12 -12.51
C LEU A 169 -19.31 -11.84 -13.05
N SER A 170 -18.31 -12.37 -12.41
CA SER A 170 -16.93 -12.27 -12.86
C SER A 170 -16.51 -13.47 -13.69
N GLN A 171 -15.45 -13.29 -14.47
CA GLN A 171 -14.69 -14.36 -15.11
C GLN A 171 -13.30 -14.45 -14.47
N GLY A 172 -12.88 -15.67 -14.10
CA GLY A 172 -11.55 -15.92 -13.56
C GLY A 172 -11.49 -15.82 -12.04
N ASP A 173 -10.49 -15.12 -11.52
CA ASP A 173 -10.12 -15.09 -10.08
C ASP A 173 -10.83 -14.00 -9.27
N ASP A 174 -11.83 -13.35 -9.83
CA ASP A 174 -12.56 -12.29 -9.16
C ASP A 174 -13.82 -12.82 -8.46
N PHE A 175 -14.45 -12.01 -7.60
CA PHE A 175 -15.66 -12.38 -6.88
C PHE A 175 -16.88 -12.27 -7.76
N CYS A 176 -17.76 -13.29 -7.69
CA CYS A 176 -19.15 -13.13 -8.08
C CYS A 176 -19.97 -12.65 -6.88
N ALA A 177 -20.83 -11.70 -7.06
CA ALA A 177 -21.67 -11.19 -5.98
C ALA A 177 -23.15 -11.18 -6.36
N SER A 178 -24.01 -11.52 -5.40
CA SER A 178 -25.45 -11.30 -5.50
C SER A 178 -25.92 -10.42 -4.34
N THR A 179 -26.69 -9.38 -4.66
CA THR A 179 -27.21 -8.42 -3.69
C THR A 179 -28.74 -8.40 -3.76
N PHE A 180 -29.36 -8.60 -2.62
CA PHE A 180 -30.81 -8.49 -2.44
C PHE A 180 -31.13 -7.18 -1.71
N MET A 181 -31.99 -6.36 -2.26
CA MET A 181 -32.44 -5.10 -1.69
C MET A 181 -33.93 -5.18 -1.37
N PHE A 182 -34.28 -5.01 -0.10
CA PHE A 182 -35.62 -5.12 0.45
C PHE A 182 -36.13 -3.73 0.84
N PRO A 183 -37.14 -3.18 0.18
CA PRO A 183 -37.77 -1.92 0.62
C PRO A 183 -38.47 -2.12 1.97
N LEU A 184 -38.28 -1.18 2.89
CA LEU A 184 -38.86 -1.22 4.22
C LEU A 184 -39.96 -0.17 4.37
N ALA A 185 -40.86 -0.38 5.32
CA ALA A 185 -42.02 0.48 5.52
C ALA A 185 -41.67 1.92 5.96
N ASP A 186 -40.49 2.12 6.53
CA ASP A 186 -39.94 3.42 6.94
C ASP A 186 -39.22 4.18 5.81
N GLY A 187 -39.25 3.65 4.57
CA GLY A 187 -38.56 4.22 3.42
C GLY A 187 -37.07 3.88 3.32
N SER A 188 -36.54 3.16 4.29
CA SER A 188 -35.17 2.64 4.21
C SER A 188 -35.10 1.33 3.42
N PHE A 189 -33.89 0.80 3.21
CA PHE A 189 -33.66 -0.46 2.52
C PHE A 189 -32.89 -1.43 3.39
N GLY A 190 -33.32 -2.69 3.41
CA GLY A 190 -32.53 -3.79 3.91
C GLY A 190 -31.67 -4.36 2.78
N ILE A 191 -30.39 -4.61 3.04
CA ILE A 191 -29.47 -5.17 2.03
C ILE A 191 -28.91 -6.48 2.55
N LYS A 192 -28.93 -7.50 1.70
CA LYS A 192 -28.26 -8.78 1.97
C LYS A 192 -27.38 -9.13 0.78
N VAL A 193 -26.09 -9.30 1.04
CA VAL A 193 -25.10 -9.62 0.01
C VAL A 193 -24.57 -11.04 0.23
N ARG A 194 -24.35 -11.75 -0.86
CA ARG A 194 -23.56 -12.98 -0.89
C ARG A 194 -22.47 -12.84 -1.94
N ALA A 195 -21.23 -13.06 -1.53
CA ALA A 195 -20.10 -13.14 -2.42
C ALA A 195 -19.63 -14.59 -2.53
N TYR A 196 -19.21 -14.96 -3.73
CA TYR A 196 -18.71 -16.30 -4.06
C TYR A 196 -17.34 -16.14 -4.71
N ILE A 197 -16.43 -17.02 -4.35
CA ILE A 197 -15.11 -17.15 -4.96
C ILE A 197 -14.94 -18.58 -5.42
N THR A 198 -14.31 -18.77 -6.56
CA THR A 198 -13.93 -20.11 -7.05
C THR A 198 -12.79 -20.64 -6.20
N GLU A 199 -12.95 -21.82 -5.62
CA GLU A 199 -11.80 -22.56 -5.07
C GLU A 199 -10.92 -23.04 -6.25
N ARG A 200 -9.61 -22.81 -6.12
CA ARG A 200 -8.61 -23.37 -7.04
C ARG A 200 -8.19 -24.77 -6.62
#